data_eeee154c194871f217e336f1527466d9
#
_entry.id   eeee154c194871f217e336f1527466d9
#
_cell.length_a   1.000
_cell.length_b   1.000
_cell.length_c   1.000
_cell.angle_alpha   90.00
_cell.angle_beta   90.00
_cell.angle_gamma   90.00
#
_symmetry.space_group_name_H-M   'P 1'
#
loop_
_entity.id
_entity.type
_entity.pdbx_description
1 polymer ?
#
loop_
_entity_poly.entity_id
_entity_poly.type
_entity_poly.pdbx_seq_one_letter_code
_entity_poly.pdbx_strand_id
1 'polypeptide(L)'
;MNKAKSCARTLALVGMVLATCGVTLAAAAQDARLDKAYRFQRGGWTYVHLEGAPAEIGYQHGYLLSAEIADALAAIKLFDTHESQRAWEFFRTTARQMLWPHIDAEYQQELQGIADGAKAHGVDVDVYDIVALNAFEEVPDYYVPWLNKQQKSAKNPKLTAPGNCSAFIATGSMTKDHQIVIAHNNWTSYLAGERWVIVFDIVPSHGNRILMDGFPGVITSDDDFGVNSNGIMITETTITQFEGWDPHGKAEFVRSRKALQYANSIDDYVRIIKEGNNGGYANDWMIGDRKTGEIAYLELGLKNTPLWRTKDGYYVSSNFARDPKVIKEETTFDPNDKSSSPNARQVRWEELMQQSKGKIDVTMAEQFLSDHADRFDKSSSAPNERALCGHVETSARGVKEWAWDPYNPGGAVQGKAMDSAMAARMSFVARAGHPCGQDFLAEHFLEQHPEYSWQKPLLRDMKAGPWTTFAAGEKEK
;
A
#
# COMPACT_ATOMS: atom_id res chain seq x y z
N MET A 1 71.95 79.64 -12.14
CA MET A 1 72.29 78.57 -13.06
C MET A 1 71.33 77.41 -12.79
N ASN A 2 70.80 76.93 -13.84
CA ASN A 2 69.93 75.76 -14.01
C ASN A 2 68.43 75.90 -13.99
N LYS A 3 67.95 75.58 -15.15
CA LYS A 3 66.61 75.68 -15.71
C LYS A 3 65.69 74.59 -15.14
N ALA A 4 64.48 74.98 -14.76
CA ALA A 4 63.38 74.04 -14.55
C ALA A 4 62.58 73.89 -15.81
N LYS A 5 62.38 72.67 -16.28
CA LYS A 5 61.51 72.33 -17.41
C LYS A 5 60.14 71.92 -16.86
N SER A 6 59.12 72.61 -17.34
CA SER A 6 57.72 72.28 -17.22
C SER A 6 57.38 70.96 -17.96
N CYS A 7 56.63 70.10 -17.33
CA CYS A 7 56.03 68.96 -17.99
C CYS A 7 54.53 68.94 -17.71
N ALA A 8 53.75 69.27 -18.73
CA ALA A 8 52.29 69.20 -18.69
C ALA A 8 51.80 67.75 -18.64
N ARG A 9 50.98 67.44 -17.72
CA ARG A 9 50.29 66.10 -17.65
C ARG A 9 48.88 66.25 -18.18
N THR A 10 48.67 65.63 -19.31
CA THR A 10 47.34 65.43 -19.93
C THR A 10 46.60 64.35 -19.13
N LEU A 11 45.43 64.70 -18.51
CA LEU A 11 44.50 63.72 -17.93
C LEU A 11 43.65 63.14 -19.07
N ALA A 12 43.78 61.83 -19.30
CA ALA A 12 42.85 61.07 -20.11
C ALA A 12 41.74 60.52 -19.18
N LEU A 13 40.50 61.00 -19.33
CA LEU A 13 39.32 60.38 -18.72
C LEU A 13 39.00 59.08 -19.47
N VAL A 14 39.17 57.96 -18.79
CA VAL A 14 38.62 56.67 -19.24
C VAL A 14 37.23 56.51 -18.65
N GLY A 15 36.22 56.72 -19.47
CA GLY A 15 34.83 56.41 -19.12
C GLY A 15 34.58 54.88 -19.04
N MET A 16 34.41 54.36 -17.84
CA MET A 16 34.06 52.95 -17.61
C MET A 16 32.54 52.83 -17.73
N VAL A 17 32.05 52.33 -18.87
CA VAL A 17 30.66 51.97 -19.07
C VAL A 17 30.43 50.65 -18.35
N LEU A 18 29.83 50.66 -17.16
CA LEU A 18 29.30 49.49 -16.50
C LEU A 18 28.00 49.07 -17.20
N ALA A 19 28.13 48.07 -18.12
CA ALA A 19 26.96 47.33 -18.60
C ALA A 19 26.45 46.43 -17.48
N THR A 20 25.41 46.86 -16.75
CA THR A 20 24.64 46.00 -15.83
C THR A 20 23.81 45.05 -16.68
N CYS A 21 24.31 43.79 -16.90
CA CYS A 21 23.45 42.72 -17.34
C CYS A 21 22.44 42.41 -16.21
N GLY A 22 21.26 42.97 -16.36
CA GLY A 22 20.10 42.61 -15.57
C GLY A 22 19.71 41.16 -15.95
N VAL A 23 20.17 40.18 -15.16
CA VAL A 23 19.59 38.87 -15.18
C VAL A 23 18.21 39.00 -14.54
N THR A 24 17.19 39.21 -15.38
CA THR A 24 15.81 38.97 -14.95
C THR A 24 15.67 37.48 -14.70
N LEU A 25 15.76 37.09 -13.43
CA LEU A 25 15.18 35.82 -12.98
C LEU A 25 13.71 35.90 -13.26
N ALA A 26 13.25 35.37 -14.37
CA ALA A 26 11.85 35.07 -14.56
C ALA A 26 11.48 34.10 -13.43
N ALA A 27 10.71 34.58 -12.46
CA ALA A 27 10.05 33.69 -11.51
C ALA A 27 9.24 32.72 -12.38
N ALA A 28 9.61 31.44 -12.34
CA ALA A 28 8.83 30.40 -13.01
C ALA A 28 7.40 30.56 -12.46
N ALA A 29 6.44 30.75 -13.34
CA ALA A 29 5.04 30.84 -12.95
C ALA A 29 4.73 29.54 -12.19
N GLN A 30 4.22 29.68 -10.97
CA GLN A 30 3.84 28.55 -10.14
C GLN A 30 2.81 27.72 -10.93
N ASP A 31 3.00 26.42 -11.01
CA ASP A 31 2.09 25.53 -11.74
C ASP A 31 0.74 25.48 -11.00
N ALA A 32 -0.29 26.10 -11.59
CA ALA A 32 -1.61 26.24 -10.97
C ALA A 32 -2.24 24.88 -10.58
N ARG A 33 -1.79 23.78 -11.17
CA ARG A 33 -2.23 22.43 -10.81
C ARG A 33 -1.79 22.04 -9.39
N LEU A 34 -0.75 22.68 -8.85
CA LEU A 34 -0.21 22.39 -7.51
C LEU A 34 -0.78 23.29 -6.41
N ASP A 35 -1.57 24.33 -6.75
CA ASP A 35 -2.01 25.36 -5.79
C ASP A 35 -2.79 24.79 -4.59
N LYS A 36 -3.47 23.65 -4.77
CA LYS A 36 -4.27 23.00 -3.73
C LYS A 36 -3.57 21.81 -3.09
N ALA A 37 -2.48 21.33 -3.66
CA ALA A 37 -1.79 20.15 -3.20
C ALA A 37 -0.63 20.51 -2.27
N TYR A 38 -0.38 19.65 -1.28
CA TYR A 38 0.74 19.80 -0.36
C TYR A 38 1.14 18.47 0.26
N ARG A 39 2.36 18.43 0.82
CA ARG A 39 2.87 17.29 1.58
C ARG A 39 3.63 17.75 2.81
N PHE A 40 3.67 16.87 3.83
CA PHE A 40 4.56 17.00 4.99
C PHE A 40 4.90 15.63 5.56
N GLN A 41 5.90 15.58 6.42
CA GLN A 41 6.29 14.33 7.10
C GLN A 41 5.93 14.37 8.58
N ARG A 42 5.44 13.23 9.11
CA ARG A 42 5.14 13.07 10.53
C ARG A 42 5.15 11.59 10.94
N GLY A 43 5.86 11.26 12.02
CA GLY A 43 5.83 9.91 12.61
C GLY A 43 6.36 8.79 11.71
N GLY A 44 7.23 9.10 10.74
CA GLY A 44 7.73 8.14 9.75
C GLY A 44 6.87 8.06 8.47
N TRP A 45 5.76 8.80 8.41
CA TRP A 45 4.87 8.85 7.25
C TRP A 45 5.00 10.15 6.47
N THR A 46 4.73 10.10 5.18
CA THR A 46 4.53 11.27 4.33
C THR A 46 3.03 11.44 4.09
N TYR A 47 2.46 12.51 4.63
CA TYR A 47 1.08 12.92 4.34
C TYR A 47 1.04 13.70 3.04
N VAL A 48 0.07 13.38 2.18
CA VAL A 48 -0.10 14.04 0.87
C VAL A 48 -1.57 14.39 0.67
N HIS A 49 -1.82 15.67 0.48
CA HIS A 49 -3.14 16.18 0.11
C HIS A 49 -3.21 16.45 -1.39
N LEU A 50 -4.24 15.88 -2.03
CA LEU A 50 -4.48 15.98 -3.48
C LEU A 50 -5.93 16.44 -3.70
N GLU A 51 -6.15 17.44 -4.57
CA GLU A 51 -7.50 17.97 -4.84
C GLU A 51 -7.66 18.38 -6.30
N GLY A 52 -8.72 17.91 -6.95
CA GLY A 52 -9.07 18.33 -8.29
C GLY A 52 -9.74 17.29 -9.17
N ALA A 53 -9.66 17.50 -10.48
CA ALA A 53 -10.04 16.52 -11.49
C ALA A 53 -9.02 15.37 -11.55
N PRO A 54 -9.35 14.19 -12.11
CA PRO A 54 -8.45 13.03 -12.13
C PRO A 54 -7.04 13.33 -12.64
N ALA A 55 -6.91 14.04 -13.77
CA ALA A 55 -5.60 14.42 -14.31
C ALA A 55 -4.81 15.38 -13.40
N GLU A 56 -5.50 16.24 -12.65
CA GLU A 56 -4.87 17.17 -11.70
C GLU A 56 -4.38 16.41 -10.47
N ILE A 57 -5.21 15.53 -9.89
CA ILE A 57 -4.85 14.67 -8.76
C ILE A 57 -3.63 13.82 -9.13
N GLY A 58 -3.65 13.18 -10.31
CA GLY A 58 -2.51 12.41 -10.79
C GLY A 58 -1.25 13.25 -10.94
N TYR A 59 -1.36 14.43 -11.54
CA TYR A 59 -0.22 15.33 -11.70
C TYR A 59 0.38 15.77 -10.35
N GLN A 60 -0.46 16.14 -9.41
CA GLN A 60 -0.07 16.50 -8.05
C GLN A 60 0.66 15.35 -7.36
N HIS A 61 0.11 14.13 -7.44
CA HIS A 61 0.70 12.92 -6.91
C HIS A 61 2.10 12.68 -7.50
N GLY A 62 2.19 12.63 -8.83
CA GLY A 62 3.46 12.39 -9.53
C GLY A 62 4.51 13.45 -9.25
N TYR A 63 4.12 14.73 -9.18
CA TYR A 63 5.03 15.84 -8.91
C TYR A 63 5.53 15.83 -7.46
N LEU A 64 4.61 15.71 -6.49
CA LEU A 64 4.93 15.78 -5.06
C LEU A 64 5.71 14.55 -4.56
N LEU A 65 5.50 13.39 -5.15
CA LEU A 65 6.15 12.13 -4.77
C LEU A 65 7.13 11.60 -5.82
N SER A 66 7.64 12.45 -6.71
CA SER A 66 8.47 12.02 -7.84
C SER A 66 9.69 11.19 -7.42
N ALA A 67 10.40 11.60 -6.37
CA ALA A 67 11.57 10.89 -5.86
C ALA A 67 11.18 9.53 -5.25
N GLU A 68 10.09 9.50 -4.47
CA GLU A 68 9.55 8.27 -3.87
C GLU A 68 9.03 7.31 -4.94
N ILE A 69 8.39 7.81 -6.00
CA ILE A 69 7.95 6.99 -7.15
C ILE A 69 9.13 6.37 -7.88
N ALA A 70 10.20 7.14 -8.14
CA ALA A 70 11.39 6.62 -8.79
C ALA A 70 12.05 5.50 -7.97
N ASP A 71 12.13 5.67 -6.66
CA ASP A 71 12.71 4.71 -5.73
C ASP A 71 11.82 3.46 -5.58
N ALA A 72 10.51 3.63 -5.41
CA ALA A 72 9.54 2.54 -5.36
C ALA A 72 9.55 1.71 -6.64
N LEU A 73 9.54 2.37 -7.81
CA LEU A 73 9.61 1.71 -9.09
C LEU A 73 10.93 0.91 -9.28
N ALA A 74 12.05 1.44 -8.78
CA ALA A 74 13.33 0.71 -8.82
C ALA A 74 13.28 -0.54 -7.94
N ALA A 75 12.68 -0.45 -6.75
CA ALA A 75 12.53 -1.59 -5.84
C ALA A 75 11.61 -2.67 -6.40
N ILE A 76 10.45 -2.29 -6.93
CA ILE A 76 9.50 -3.23 -7.53
C ILE A 76 10.10 -3.86 -8.81
N LYS A 77 10.79 -3.09 -9.65
CA LYS A 77 11.52 -3.65 -10.81
C LYS A 77 12.53 -4.71 -10.39
N LEU A 78 13.30 -4.45 -9.33
CA LEU A 78 14.26 -5.43 -8.82
C LEU A 78 13.54 -6.68 -8.31
N PHE A 79 12.50 -6.51 -7.50
CA PHE A 79 11.75 -7.60 -6.88
C PHE A 79 11.05 -8.47 -7.92
N ASP A 80 10.19 -7.89 -8.75
CA ASP A 80 9.39 -8.60 -9.74
C ASP A 80 10.23 -9.32 -10.78
N THR A 81 11.33 -8.67 -11.25
CA THR A 81 12.21 -9.31 -12.23
C THR A 81 13.01 -10.47 -11.63
N HIS A 82 13.38 -10.37 -10.34
CA HIS A 82 14.05 -11.46 -9.63
C HIS A 82 13.09 -12.63 -9.39
N GLU A 83 11.94 -12.36 -8.80
CA GLU A 83 10.99 -13.42 -8.40
C GLU A 83 10.34 -14.10 -9.61
N SER A 84 9.87 -13.35 -10.59
CA SER A 84 9.19 -13.89 -11.76
C SER A 84 10.13 -14.41 -12.86
N GLN A 85 11.43 -14.06 -12.80
CA GLN A 85 12.41 -14.32 -13.88
C GLN A 85 11.97 -13.73 -15.24
N ARG A 86 11.25 -12.60 -15.20
CA ARG A 86 10.78 -11.87 -16.38
C ARG A 86 11.36 -10.47 -16.41
N ALA A 87 11.73 -9.96 -17.60
CA ALA A 87 12.20 -8.59 -17.75
C ALA A 87 11.05 -7.60 -17.47
N TRP A 88 11.37 -6.40 -16.98
CA TRP A 88 10.37 -5.34 -16.69
C TRP A 88 9.49 -5.01 -17.90
N GLU A 89 10.00 -5.12 -19.12
CA GLU A 89 9.20 -4.91 -20.34
C GLU A 89 8.04 -5.88 -20.49
N PHE A 90 8.10 -7.06 -19.86
CA PHE A 90 6.95 -7.96 -19.80
C PHE A 90 5.79 -7.31 -19.00
N PHE A 91 6.09 -6.71 -17.84
CA PHE A 91 5.08 -6.03 -17.01
C PHE A 91 4.51 -4.81 -17.72
N ARG A 92 5.34 -3.99 -18.33
CA ARG A 92 4.91 -2.84 -19.15
C ARG A 92 4.03 -3.25 -20.33
N THR A 93 4.38 -4.34 -21.03
CA THR A 93 3.59 -4.87 -22.14
C THR A 93 2.25 -5.39 -21.64
N THR A 94 2.21 -6.09 -20.51
CA THR A 94 0.99 -6.55 -19.84
C THR A 94 0.12 -5.35 -19.44
N ALA A 95 0.70 -4.34 -18.81
CA ALA A 95 0.02 -3.10 -18.45
C ALA A 95 -0.65 -2.45 -19.67
N ARG A 96 0.10 -2.30 -20.79
CA ARG A 96 -0.39 -1.65 -22.01
C ARG A 96 -1.46 -2.45 -22.73
N GLN A 97 -1.28 -3.77 -22.88
CA GLN A 97 -2.12 -4.59 -23.77
C GLN A 97 -3.29 -5.24 -23.06
N MET A 98 -3.13 -5.58 -21.77
CA MET A 98 -4.14 -6.31 -21.01
C MET A 98 -4.88 -5.44 -20.00
N LEU A 99 -4.14 -4.62 -19.18
CA LEU A 99 -4.78 -3.85 -18.12
C LEU A 99 -5.39 -2.54 -18.62
N TRP A 100 -4.60 -1.74 -19.36
CA TRP A 100 -5.01 -0.40 -19.80
C TRP A 100 -6.36 -0.32 -20.50
N PRO A 101 -6.74 -1.24 -21.42
CA PRO A 101 -8.04 -1.20 -22.09
C PRO A 101 -9.24 -1.36 -21.16
N HIS A 102 -9.02 -1.89 -19.93
CA HIS A 102 -10.09 -2.16 -18.96
C HIS A 102 -10.11 -1.16 -17.80
N ILE A 103 -9.19 -0.17 -17.78
CA ILE A 103 -9.18 0.91 -16.78
C ILE A 103 -10.23 1.97 -17.18
N ASP A 104 -11.07 2.37 -16.23
CA ASP A 104 -12.07 3.43 -16.46
C ASP A 104 -11.37 4.76 -16.81
N ALA A 105 -11.95 5.55 -17.71
CA ALA A 105 -11.32 6.74 -18.29
C ALA A 105 -10.83 7.78 -17.26
N GLU A 106 -11.51 7.93 -16.12
CA GLU A 106 -11.08 8.81 -15.05
C GLU A 106 -9.76 8.36 -14.43
N TYR A 107 -9.57 7.06 -14.20
CA TYR A 107 -8.33 6.52 -13.65
C TYR A 107 -7.21 6.44 -14.70
N GLN A 108 -7.53 6.28 -15.98
CA GLN A 108 -6.53 6.49 -17.05
C GLN A 108 -5.97 7.91 -17.02
N GLN A 109 -6.82 8.93 -16.78
CA GLN A 109 -6.38 10.32 -16.65
C GLN A 109 -5.55 10.54 -15.39
N GLU A 110 -5.91 9.93 -14.25
CA GLU A 110 -5.16 10.00 -13.02
C GLU A 110 -3.77 9.35 -13.17
N LEU A 111 -3.69 8.14 -13.72
CA LEU A 111 -2.44 7.42 -13.97
C LEU A 111 -1.52 8.15 -14.97
N GLN A 112 -2.09 8.70 -16.05
CA GLN A 112 -1.33 9.55 -16.97
C GLN A 112 -0.82 10.82 -16.26
N GLY A 113 -1.65 11.43 -15.42
CA GLY A 113 -1.26 12.57 -14.61
C GLY A 113 -0.08 12.27 -13.69
N ILE A 114 -0.04 11.08 -13.05
CA ILE A 114 1.09 10.65 -12.21
C ILE A 114 2.39 10.62 -13.05
N ALA A 115 2.35 9.98 -14.22
CA ALA A 115 3.51 9.94 -15.11
C ALA A 115 3.95 11.35 -15.54
N ASP A 116 3.01 12.21 -15.91
CA ASP A 116 3.29 13.59 -16.34
C ASP A 116 3.88 14.44 -15.20
N GLY A 117 3.36 14.31 -13.98
CA GLY A 117 3.85 15.01 -12.79
C GLY A 117 5.26 14.57 -12.40
N ALA A 118 5.51 13.26 -12.35
CA ALA A 118 6.84 12.70 -12.09
C ALA A 118 7.86 13.15 -13.13
N LYS A 119 7.48 13.14 -14.41
CA LYS A 119 8.31 13.60 -15.51
C LYS A 119 8.60 15.10 -15.44
N ALA A 120 7.62 15.92 -15.08
CA ALA A 120 7.81 17.37 -14.89
C ALA A 120 8.82 17.67 -13.77
N HIS A 121 8.97 16.76 -12.80
CA HIS A 121 9.96 16.85 -11.72
C HIS A 121 11.23 16.03 -11.98
N GLY A 122 11.48 15.62 -13.23
CA GLY A 122 12.75 15.04 -13.68
C GLY A 122 12.86 13.51 -13.60
N VAL A 123 11.78 12.79 -13.34
CA VAL A 123 11.77 11.33 -13.33
C VAL A 123 11.33 10.79 -14.70
N ASP A 124 12.17 9.96 -15.31
CA ASP A 124 11.88 9.36 -16.63
C ASP A 124 11.00 8.10 -16.48
N VAL A 125 9.70 8.32 -16.45
CA VAL A 125 8.66 7.28 -16.39
C VAL A 125 7.55 7.61 -17.39
N ASP A 126 6.86 6.59 -17.88
CA ASP A 126 5.63 6.77 -18.64
C ASP A 126 4.42 6.10 -17.95
N VAL A 127 3.25 6.27 -18.52
CA VAL A 127 2.02 5.74 -17.92
C VAL A 127 2.03 4.22 -17.79
N TYR A 128 2.74 3.49 -18.64
CA TYR A 128 2.79 2.02 -18.55
C TYR A 128 3.75 1.53 -17.47
N ASP A 129 4.77 2.32 -17.07
CA ASP A 129 5.52 2.09 -15.84
C ASP A 129 4.61 2.27 -14.61
N ILE A 130 3.78 3.33 -14.61
CA ILE A 130 2.85 3.61 -13.51
C ILE A 130 1.75 2.54 -13.42
N VAL A 131 1.16 2.10 -14.54
CA VAL A 131 0.17 1.01 -14.53
C VAL A 131 0.78 -0.31 -14.08
N ALA A 132 2.00 -0.63 -14.50
CA ALA A 132 2.71 -1.82 -14.04
C ALA A 132 3.01 -1.76 -12.54
N LEU A 133 3.36 -0.57 -12.03
CA LEU A 133 3.55 -0.30 -10.60
C LEU A 133 2.24 -0.48 -9.81
N ASN A 134 1.10 -0.04 -10.34
CA ASN A 134 -0.21 -0.23 -9.71
C ASN A 134 -0.69 -1.69 -9.72
N ALA A 135 -0.08 -2.55 -10.52
CA ALA A 135 -0.44 -3.96 -10.63
C ALA A 135 0.68 -4.89 -10.12
N PHE A 136 1.55 -4.39 -9.24
CA PHE A 136 2.72 -5.14 -8.78
C PHE A 136 2.37 -6.33 -7.88
N GLU A 137 1.21 -6.33 -7.23
CA GLU A 137 0.67 -7.49 -6.53
C GLU A 137 -0.10 -8.43 -7.47
N GLU A 138 -0.77 -7.88 -8.51
CA GLU A 138 -1.64 -8.68 -9.37
C GLU A 138 -0.89 -9.46 -10.46
N VAL A 139 0.04 -8.79 -11.16
CA VAL A 139 0.66 -9.39 -12.35
C VAL A 139 1.65 -10.50 -12.00
N PRO A 140 2.62 -10.30 -11.08
CA PRO A 140 3.56 -11.37 -10.74
C PRO A 140 2.89 -12.56 -10.05
N ASP A 141 1.93 -12.31 -9.14
CA ASP A 141 1.42 -13.32 -8.22
C ASP A 141 0.15 -14.04 -8.71
N TYR A 142 -0.58 -13.46 -9.68
CA TYR A 142 -1.80 -14.05 -10.23
C TYR A 142 -1.73 -14.31 -11.73
N TYR A 143 -1.39 -13.28 -12.53
CA TYR A 143 -1.31 -13.44 -13.98
C TYR A 143 -0.16 -14.35 -14.41
N VAL A 144 1.03 -14.19 -13.85
CA VAL A 144 2.20 -15.00 -14.23
C VAL A 144 2.00 -16.50 -13.90
N PRO A 145 1.52 -16.90 -12.71
CA PRO A 145 1.17 -18.30 -12.43
C PRO A 145 0.11 -18.84 -13.38
N TRP A 146 -0.95 -18.07 -13.62
CA TRP A 146 -2.01 -18.45 -14.58
C TRP A 146 -1.44 -18.65 -15.99
N LEU A 147 -0.62 -17.72 -16.48
CA LEU A 147 0.01 -17.79 -17.80
C LEU A 147 0.94 -19.01 -17.91
N ASN A 148 1.75 -19.29 -16.87
CA ASN A 148 2.62 -20.44 -16.82
C ASN A 148 1.83 -21.77 -16.92
N LYS A 149 0.67 -21.85 -16.26
CA LYS A 149 -0.25 -22.98 -16.39
C LYS A 149 -0.79 -23.13 -17.84
N GLN A 150 -1.23 -22.04 -18.46
CA GLN A 150 -1.75 -22.06 -19.84
C GLN A 150 -0.68 -22.52 -20.83
N GLN A 151 0.54 -22.08 -20.66
CA GLN A 151 1.67 -22.40 -21.54
C GLN A 151 2.34 -23.73 -21.20
N LYS A 152 1.90 -24.45 -20.18
CA LYS A 152 2.57 -25.64 -19.65
C LYS A 152 4.08 -25.39 -19.39
N SER A 153 4.40 -24.15 -19.00
CA SER A 153 5.77 -23.71 -18.78
C SER A 153 6.24 -24.16 -17.40
N ALA A 154 7.40 -24.82 -17.32
CA ALA A 154 8.07 -25.14 -16.06
C ALA A 154 8.86 -23.96 -15.47
N LYS A 155 8.81 -22.78 -16.08
CA LYS A 155 9.52 -21.60 -15.58
C LYS A 155 8.88 -21.10 -14.30
N ASN A 156 9.65 -21.15 -13.24
CA ASN A 156 9.31 -20.73 -11.89
C ASN A 156 7.98 -21.33 -11.33
N PRO A 157 7.96 -22.63 -10.99
CA PRO A 157 6.77 -23.30 -10.45
C PRO A 157 6.44 -22.87 -9.02
N LYS A 158 7.29 -22.05 -8.36
CA LYS A 158 7.11 -21.63 -6.97
C LYS A 158 6.19 -20.41 -6.80
N LEU A 159 5.96 -19.63 -7.85
CA LEU A 159 5.07 -18.47 -7.74
C LEU A 159 3.63 -18.91 -7.42
N THR A 160 3.10 -18.39 -6.34
CA THR A 160 1.72 -18.60 -5.89
C THR A 160 1.24 -17.30 -5.27
N ALA A 161 -0.08 -17.04 -5.30
CA ALA A 161 -0.64 -15.88 -4.64
C ALA A 161 -0.23 -15.87 -3.16
N PRO A 162 0.51 -14.85 -2.70
CA PRO A 162 0.92 -14.75 -1.30
C PRO A 162 -0.30 -14.42 -0.44
N GLY A 163 -0.11 -14.49 0.86
CA GLY A 163 -1.07 -13.96 1.82
C GLY A 163 -0.38 -12.85 2.58
N ASN A 164 -0.83 -11.61 2.37
CA ASN A 164 -0.08 -10.45 2.86
C ASN A 164 -0.86 -9.79 3.97
N CYS A 165 -1.25 -10.10 5.04
CA CYS A 165 -1.91 -9.23 6.04
C CYS A 165 -2.46 -9.98 7.25
N SER A 166 -2.84 -9.23 8.26
CA SER A 166 -3.69 -9.67 9.37
C SER A 166 -4.64 -8.56 9.75
N ALA A 167 -5.93 -8.84 9.82
CA ALA A 167 -6.93 -7.81 10.06
C ALA A 167 -8.12 -8.28 10.90
N PHE A 168 -8.81 -7.33 11.50
CA PHE A 168 -10.13 -7.55 12.10
C PHE A 168 -11.05 -6.35 11.92
N ILE A 169 -12.35 -6.63 11.99
CA ILE A 169 -13.41 -5.64 12.18
C ILE A 169 -14.38 -6.15 13.24
N ALA A 170 -14.78 -5.30 14.16
CA ALA A 170 -15.69 -5.65 15.26
C ALA A 170 -16.71 -4.53 15.51
N THR A 171 -17.90 -4.89 16.01
CA THR A 171 -18.98 -3.95 16.31
C THR A 171 -19.90 -4.47 17.43
N GLY A 172 -20.77 -3.63 17.92
CA GLY A 172 -21.81 -4.01 18.89
C GLY A 172 -21.21 -4.48 20.21
N SER A 173 -21.66 -5.62 20.73
CA SER A 173 -21.25 -6.17 22.03
C SER A 173 -19.78 -6.56 22.13
N MET A 174 -19.03 -6.54 21.03
CA MET A 174 -17.60 -6.83 21.01
C MET A 174 -16.76 -5.63 21.43
N THR A 175 -17.19 -4.43 21.08
CA THR A 175 -16.44 -3.19 21.27
C THR A 175 -16.91 -2.43 22.52
N LYS A 176 -16.01 -1.61 23.08
CA LYS A 176 -16.22 -0.88 24.34
C LYS A 176 -17.42 0.07 24.28
N ASP A 177 -17.57 0.78 23.16
CA ASP A 177 -18.58 1.81 22.98
C ASP A 177 -19.65 1.41 21.94
N HIS A 178 -19.76 0.11 21.63
CA HIS A 178 -20.66 -0.45 20.62
C HIS A 178 -20.44 0.10 19.20
N GLN A 179 -19.31 0.79 18.96
CA GLN A 179 -18.94 1.35 17.68
C GLN A 179 -18.12 0.34 16.86
N ILE A 180 -18.01 0.56 15.55
CA ILE A 180 -17.10 -0.22 14.72
C ILE A 180 -15.66 0.11 15.10
N VAL A 181 -14.83 -0.92 15.27
CA VAL A 181 -13.38 -0.85 15.36
C VAL A 181 -12.81 -1.74 14.26
N ILE A 182 -11.89 -1.20 13.45
CA ILE A 182 -11.21 -1.91 12.35
C ILE A 182 -9.71 -1.71 12.47
N ALA A 183 -8.93 -2.76 12.21
CA ALA A 183 -7.47 -2.67 12.26
C ALA A 183 -6.80 -3.65 11.30
N HIS A 184 -5.59 -3.31 10.89
CA HIS A 184 -4.85 -3.98 9.85
C HIS A 184 -3.33 -3.94 10.10
N ASN A 185 -2.66 -5.06 9.88
CA ASN A 185 -1.22 -5.16 9.66
C ASN A 185 -0.97 -5.48 8.19
N ASN A 186 -0.29 -4.59 7.49
CA ASN A 186 0.24 -4.89 6.17
C ASN A 186 1.46 -5.80 6.31
N TRP A 187 1.46 -6.93 5.61
CA TRP A 187 2.60 -7.82 5.51
C TRP A 187 3.08 -7.85 4.05
N THR A 188 4.34 -7.55 3.86
CA THR A 188 4.97 -7.64 2.54
C THR A 188 6.48 -7.81 2.69
N SER A 189 7.22 -7.91 1.58
CA SER A 189 8.69 -7.85 1.62
C SER A 189 9.16 -6.51 2.17
N TYR A 190 10.24 -6.49 2.94
CA TYR A 190 10.78 -5.23 3.47
C TYR A 190 11.30 -4.31 2.37
N LEU A 191 11.67 -4.88 1.21
CA LEU A 191 12.08 -4.10 0.04
C LEU A 191 10.96 -3.18 -0.47
N ALA A 192 9.71 -3.64 -0.47
CA ALA A 192 8.54 -2.82 -0.77
C ALA A 192 8.04 -2.08 0.47
N GLY A 193 7.90 -2.78 1.59
CA GLY A 193 7.20 -2.31 2.79
C GLY A 193 7.79 -1.07 3.44
N GLU A 194 9.11 -0.89 3.39
CA GLU A 194 9.76 0.31 3.95
C GLU A 194 9.46 1.59 3.14
N ARG A 195 8.91 1.43 1.93
CA ARG A 195 8.42 2.50 1.05
C ARG A 195 6.91 2.75 1.18
N TRP A 196 6.20 1.86 1.85
CA TRP A 196 4.74 1.91 2.00
C TRP A 196 4.34 2.79 3.18
N VAL A 197 4.71 4.06 3.12
CA VAL A 197 4.58 5.02 4.23
C VAL A 197 3.95 6.34 3.77
N ILE A 198 2.99 6.27 2.86
CA ILE A 198 2.22 7.44 2.42
C ILE A 198 0.84 7.43 3.08
N VAL A 199 0.37 8.59 3.50
CA VAL A 199 -1.03 8.84 3.85
C VAL A 199 -1.62 9.78 2.81
N PHE A 200 -2.57 9.28 2.03
CA PHE A 200 -3.27 10.05 1.01
C PHE A 200 -4.57 10.64 1.55
N ASP A 201 -4.74 11.93 1.40
CA ASP A 201 -5.97 12.68 1.58
C ASP A 201 -6.42 13.22 0.22
N ILE A 202 -7.36 12.56 -0.42
CA ILE A 202 -7.77 12.83 -1.79
C ILE A 202 -9.16 13.46 -1.82
N VAL A 203 -9.28 14.64 -2.45
CA VAL A 203 -10.53 15.37 -2.68
C VAL A 203 -10.82 15.36 -4.19
N PRO A 204 -11.44 14.28 -4.70
CA PRO A 204 -11.74 14.18 -6.12
C PRO A 204 -12.89 15.14 -6.51
N SER A 205 -12.91 15.62 -7.75
CA SER A 205 -13.99 16.47 -8.26
C SER A 205 -15.36 15.78 -8.28
N HIS A 206 -15.38 14.44 -8.23
CA HIS A 206 -16.57 13.62 -8.16
C HIS A 206 -16.39 12.46 -7.17
N GLY A 207 -17.48 12.08 -6.50
CA GLY A 207 -17.44 11.01 -5.49
C GLY A 207 -17.06 11.53 -4.10
N ASN A 208 -16.68 10.61 -3.24
CA ASN A 208 -16.33 10.87 -1.86
C ASN A 208 -14.87 11.31 -1.71
N ARG A 209 -14.59 12.19 -0.75
CA ARG A 209 -13.22 12.38 -0.24
C ARG A 209 -12.72 11.07 0.35
N ILE A 210 -11.44 10.77 0.19
CA ILE A 210 -10.80 9.56 0.66
C ILE A 210 -9.65 9.92 1.59
N LEU A 211 -9.53 9.20 2.70
CA LEU A 211 -8.30 9.15 3.50
C LEU A 211 -7.87 7.69 3.59
N MET A 212 -6.69 7.38 3.12
CA MET A 212 -6.12 6.02 3.09
C MET A 212 -4.60 6.07 3.26
N ASP A 213 -3.99 4.98 3.65
CA ASP A 213 -2.55 4.84 3.45
C ASP A 213 -2.26 4.43 1.99
N GLY A 214 -0.98 4.26 1.64
CA GLY A 214 -0.66 3.83 0.29
C GLY A 214 0.82 3.85 -0.06
N PHE A 215 1.07 3.47 -1.30
CA PHE A 215 2.38 3.31 -1.89
C PHE A 215 2.66 4.41 -2.94
N PRO A 216 3.90 4.91 -3.09
CA PRO A 216 4.20 5.98 -4.05
C PRO A 216 3.87 5.58 -5.49
N GLY A 217 3.05 6.37 -6.18
CA GLY A 217 2.65 6.14 -7.56
C GLY A 217 1.44 5.21 -7.76
N VAL A 218 0.88 4.67 -6.68
CA VAL A 218 -0.30 3.80 -6.70
C VAL A 218 -1.56 4.60 -6.36
N ILE A 219 -2.65 4.40 -7.07
CA ILE A 219 -3.88 5.19 -6.93
C ILE A 219 -4.84 4.66 -5.85
N THR A 220 -4.60 3.47 -5.33
CA THR A 220 -5.30 2.85 -4.20
C THR A 220 -4.39 2.73 -2.99
N SER A 221 -4.91 2.23 -1.89
CA SER A 221 -4.10 1.86 -0.72
C SER A 221 -3.20 0.66 -1.03
N ASP A 222 -3.70 -0.26 -1.85
CA ASP A 222 -3.10 -1.53 -2.26
C ASP A 222 -2.99 -2.60 -1.14
N ASP A 223 -2.91 -2.20 0.11
CA ASP A 223 -3.20 -3.03 1.29
C ASP A 223 -4.59 -2.70 1.89
N ASP A 224 -5.31 -1.89 1.17
CA ASP A 224 -6.72 -1.57 1.26
C ASP A 224 -7.24 -1.16 2.64
N PHE A 225 -6.51 -0.26 3.30
CA PHE A 225 -6.98 0.39 4.52
C PHE A 225 -7.37 1.85 4.27
N GLY A 226 -8.62 2.19 4.54
CA GLY A 226 -9.07 3.56 4.32
C GLY A 226 -10.50 3.84 4.79
N VAL A 227 -10.86 5.12 4.64
CA VAL A 227 -12.21 5.63 4.93
C VAL A 227 -12.60 6.70 3.92
N ASN A 228 -13.86 6.71 3.53
CA ASN A 228 -14.41 7.78 2.71
C ASN A 228 -15.30 8.76 3.49
N SER A 229 -15.57 9.93 2.92
CA SER A 229 -16.36 10.99 3.57
C SER A 229 -17.81 10.57 3.88
N ASN A 230 -18.30 9.50 3.27
CA ASN A 230 -19.61 8.94 3.56
C ASN A 230 -19.59 8.00 4.79
N GLY A 231 -18.41 7.64 5.28
CA GLY A 231 -18.20 6.82 6.47
C GLY A 231 -18.12 5.31 6.18
N ILE A 232 -17.80 4.94 4.96
CA ILE A 232 -17.41 3.56 4.61
C ILE A 232 -15.96 3.38 5.02
N MET A 233 -15.71 2.41 5.89
CA MET A 233 -14.42 1.99 6.42
C MET A 233 -14.06 0.67 5.77
N ILE A 234 -12.83 0.51 5.31
CA ILE A 234 -12.39 -0.72 4.64
C ILE A 234 -11.06 -1.22 5.18
N THR A 235 -10.89 -2.52 5.13
CA THR A 235 -9.61 -3.23 5.13
C THR A 235 -9.79 -4.59 4.44
N GLU A 236 -8.68 -5.25 4.16
CA GLU A 236 -8.68 -6.57 3.54
C GLU A 236 -7.61 -7.48 4.13
N THR A 237 -7.59 -8.72 3.73
CA THR A 237 -6.44 -9.63 3.74
C THR A 237 -6.49 -10.52 2.51
N THR A 238 -5.36 -10.71 1.86
CA THR A 238 -5.25 -11.51 0.64
C THR A 238 -5.62 -12.98 0.88
N ILE A 239 -6.34 -13.61 -0.04
CA ILE A 239 -6.63 -15.05 -0.03
C ILE A 239 -5.41 -15.80 -0.57
N THR A 240 -4.67 -16.46 0.31
CA THR A 240 -3.45 -17.19 -0.04
C THR A 240 -3.70 -18.36 -0.98
N GLN A 241 -2.71 -18.64 -1.85
CA GLN A 241 -2.74 -19.75 -2.81
C GLN A 241 -3.98 -19.75 -3.70
N PHE A 242 -4.49 -18.56 -3.99
CA PHE A 242 -5.61 -18.37 -4.91
C PHE A 242 -5.20 -18.70 -6.35
N GLU A 243 -6.08 -19.35 -7.08
CA GLU A 243 -5.90 -19.72 -8.48
C GLU A 243 -7.06 -19.24 -9.34
N GLY A 244 -6.87 -18.14 -10.02
CA GLY A 244 -7.87 -17.60 -10.94
C GLY A 244 -7.38 -16.34 -11.61
N TRP A 245 -7.70 -16.17 -12.90
CA TRP A 245 -7.41 -14.96 -13.65
C TRP A 245 -8.32 -14.84 -14.86
N ASP A 246 -8.92 -13.67 -15.03
CA ASP A 246 -9.64 -13.28 -16.25
C ASP A 246 -8.88 -12.15 -16.95
N PRO A 247 -8.24 -12.40 -18.11
CA PRO A 247 -7.49 -11.38 -18.85
C PRO A 247 -8.37 -10.27 -19.44
N HIS A 248 -9.70 -10.38 -19.35
CA HIS A 248 -10.67 -9.39 -19.83
C HIS A 248 -11.33 -8.61 -18.68
N GLY A 249 -10.97 -8.91 -17.43
CA GLY A 249 -11.48 -8.23 -16.27
C GLY A 249 -10.73 -6.93 -15.97
N LYS A 250 -11.24 -6.18 -14.99
CA LYS A 250 -10.63 -4.96 -14.44
C LYS A 250 -9.67 -5.33 -13.32
N ALA A 251 -8.51 -4.71 -13.32
CA ALA A 251 -7.53 -4.81 -12.25
C ALA A 251 -8.13 -4.43 -10.89
N GLU A 252 -7.61 -5.04 -9.82
CA GLU A 252 -8.08 -4.78 -8.46
C GLU A 252 -7.88 -3.31 -8.08
N PHE A 253 -6.71 -2.72 -8.32
CA PHE A 253 -6.41 -1.34 -7.97
C PHE A 253 -7.41 -0.32 -8.57
N VAL A 254 -8.02 -0.61 -9.74
CA VAL A 254 -9.09 0.21 -10.31
C VAL A 254 -10.40 0.01 -9.55
N ARG A 255 -10.73 -1.24 -9.23
CA ARG A 255 -11.99 -1.60 -8.57
C ARG A 255 -12.02 -1.11 -7.11
N SER A 256 -10.92 -1.29 -6.38
CA SER A 256 -10.75 -0.82 -5.00
C SER A 256 -10.82 0.71 -4.93
N ARG A 257 -10.05 1.41 -5.79
CA ARG A 257 -10.10 2.87 -5.90
C ARG A 257 -11.52 3.38 -6.16
N LYS A 258 -12.21 2.77 -7.12
CA LYS A 258 -13.58 3.13 -7.49
C LYS A 258 -14.57 2.83 -6.36
N ALA A 259 -14.45 1.69 -5.71
CA ALA A 259 -15.34 1.32 -4.61
C ALA A 259 -15.20 2.30 -3.45
N LEU A 260 -13.99 2.66 -3.02
CA LEU A 260 -13.79 3.62 -1.93
C LEU A 260 -14.26 5.03 -2.31
N GLN A 261 -14.06 5.45 -3.57
CA GLN A 261 -14.49 6.76 -4.06
C GLN A 261 -16.01 6.91 -4.19
N TYR A 262 -16.74 5.86 -4.58
CA TYR A 262 -18.14 5.99 -4.97
C TYR A 262 -19.13 5.26 -4.07
N ALA A 263 -18.67 4.40 -3.15
CA ALA A 263 -19.59 3.71 -2.25
C ALA A 263 -20.19 4.64 -1.20
N ASN A 264 -21.50 4.55 -1.03
CA ASN A 264 -22.27 5.23 0.00
C ASN A 264 -22.89 4.27 1.01
N SER A 265 -22.74 2.97 0.77
CA SER A 265 -23.21 1.86 1.59
C SER A 265 -22.33 0.63 1.38
N ILE A 266 -22.48 -0.38 2.25
CA ILE A 266 -21.85 -1.69 2.05
C ILE A 266 -22.27 -2.29 0.71
N ASP A 267 -23.56 -2.18 0.35
CA ASP A 267 -24.08 -2.72 -0.92
C ASP A 267 -23.45 -2.06 -2.15
N ASP A 268 -23.21 -0.74 -2.11
CA ASP A 268 -22.49 -0.04 -3.17
C ASP A 268 -21.04 -0.53 -3.28
N TYR A 269 -20.35 -0.65 -2.15
CA TYR A 269 -18.97 -1.13 -2.14
C TYR A 269 -18.87 -2.53 -2.75
N VAL A 270 -19.68 -3.46 -2.26
CA VAL A 270 -19.74 -4.85 -2.76
C VAL A 270 -20.08 -4.91 -4.24
N ARG A 271 -21.01 -4.12 -4.70
CA ARG A 271 -21.38 -4.06 -6.12
C ARG A 271 -20.21 -3.56 -6.98
N ILE A 272 -19.55 -2.47 -6.56
CA ILE A 272 -18.49 -1.84 -7.35
C ILE A 272 -17.23 -2.73 -7.37
N ILE A 273 -16.79 -3.26 -6.23
CA ILE A 273 -15.58 -4.08 -6.16
C ILE A 273 -15.69 -5.38 -6.97
N LYS A 274 -16.91 -5.87 -7.17
CA LYS A 274 -17.20 -7.08 -7.98
C LYS A 274 -17.31 -6.79 -9.47
N GLU A 275 -17.49 -5.53 -9.88
CA GLU A 275 -17.74 -5.18 -11.29
C GLU A 275 -16.50 -5.43 -12.17
N GLY A 276 -16.59 -6.44 -13.04
CA GLY A 276 -15.49 -6.79 -13.94
C GLY A 276 -14.28 -7.41 -13.24
N ASN A 277 -14.47 -8.05 -12.08
CA ASN A 277 -13.41 -8.70 -11.33
C ASN A 277 -12.55 -9.63 -12.19
N ASN A 278 -11.23 -9.38 -12.24
CA ASN A 278 -10.27 -10.20 -12.99
C ASN A 278 -9.72 -11.38 -12.20
N GLY A 279 -10.01 -11.47 -10.89
CA GLY A 279 -9.47 -12.47 -9.97
C GLY A 279 -8.06 -12.15 -9.44
N GLY A 280 -7.43 -11.07 -9.94
CA GLY A 280 -6.17 -10.58 -9.40
C GLY A 280 -6.37 -9.97 -8.02
N TYR A 281 -5.38 -10.19 -7.15
CA TYR A 281 -5.39 -9.78 -5.76
C TYR A 281 -6.70 -10.13 -5.06
N ALA A 282 -7.01 -11.45 -5.06
CA ALA A 282 -8.23 -11.96 -4.45
C ALA A 282 -8.20 -11.80 -2.93
N ASN A 283 -9.19 -11.09 -2.37
CA ASN A 283 -9.15 -10.62 -0.98
C ASN A 283 -10.38 -10.99 -0.18
N ASP A 284 -10.18 -11.09 1.13
CA ASP A 284 -11.19 -11.10 2.17
C ASP A 284 -11.44 -9.65 2.64
N TRP A 285 -12.43 -9.00 2.06
CA TRP A 285 -12.78 -7.61 2.36
C TRP A 285 -13.58 -7.49 3.64
N MET A 286 -13.14 -6.63 4.56
CA MET A 286 -13.87 -6.21 5.74
C MET A 286 -14.35 -4.78 5.57
N ILE A 287 -15.67 -4.60 5.57
CA ILE A 287 -16.30 -3.33 5.23
C ILE A 287 -17.18 -2.89 6.42
N GLY A 288 -16.99 -1.67 6.91
CA GLY A 288 -17.82 -1.06 7.94
C GLY A 288 -18.61 0.12 7.42
N ASP A 289 -19.89 0.18 7.75
CA ASP A 289 -20.70 1.37 7.54
C ASP A 289 -20.94 2.06 8.89
N ARG A 290 -20.21 3.15 9.13
CA ARG A 290 -20.31 3.94 10.35
C ARG A 290 -21.73 4.43 10.65
N LYS A 291 -22.54 4.71 9.62
CA LYS A 291 -23.90 5.26 9.80
C LYS A 291 -24.88 4.24 10.33
N THR A 292 -24.72 2.99 9.93
CA THR A 292 -25.62 1.91 10.33
C THR A 292 -25.10 1.05 11.46
N GLY A 293 -23.79 1.14 11.78
CA GLY A 293 -23.10 0.26 12.70
C GLY A 293 -22.91 -1.16 12.17
N GLU A 294 -23.20 -1.38 10.88
CA GLU A 294 -23.11 -2.68 10.24
C GLU A 294 -21.70 -2.93 9.74
N ILE A 295 -21.25 -4.18 9.87
CA ILE A 295 -20.01 -4.68 9.30
C ILE A 295 -20.30 -5.84 8.35
N ALA A 296 -19.47 -5.95 7.33
CA ALA A 296 -19.55 -7.04 6.34
C ALA A 296 -18.18 -7.68 6.13
N TYR A 297 -18.21 -8.94 5.71
CA TYR A 297 -17.06 -9.72 5.28
C TYR A 297 -17.39 -10.33 3.91
N LEU A 298 -16.63 -9.93 2.89
CA LEU A 298 -16.78 -10.39 1.52
C LEU A 298 -15.52 -11.17 1.12
N GLU A 299 -15.63 -12.46 0.87
CA GLU A 299 -14.58 -13.19 0.17
C GLU A 299 -14.73 -12.96 -1.33
N LEU A 300 -13.78 -12.27 -1.94
CA LEU A 300 -13.84 -11.89 -3.34
C LEU A 300 -12.95 -12.82 -4.18
N GLY A 301 -13.45 -14.06 -4.40
CA GLY A 301 -12.91 -14.93 -5.42
C GLY A 301 -13.31 -14.49 -6.83
N LEU A 302 -12.82 -15.16 -7.85
CA LEU A 302 -13.21 -14.90 -9.24
C LEU A 302 -14.62 -15.43 -9.57
N LYS A 303 -14.97 -16.60 -9.05
CA LYS A 303 -16.23 -17.31 -9.31
C LYS A 303 -17.22 -17.21 -8.15
N ASN A 304 -16.70 -17.36 -6.94
CA ASN A 304 -17.49 -17.38 -5.72
C ASN A 304 -17.20 -16.11 -4.91
N THR A 305 -18.26 -15.42 -4.49
CA THR A 305 -18.15 -14.14 -3.78
C THR A 305 -19.13 -14.10 -2.60
N PRO A 306 -18.97 -15.00 -1.60
CA PRO A 306 -19.86 -15.04 -0.45
C PRO A 306 -19.71 -13.77 0.40
N LEU A 307 -20.83 -13.35 1.00
CA LEU A 307 -20.93 -12.15 1.81
C LEU A 307 -21.64 -12.45 3.12
N TRP A 308 -21.02 -12.12 4.24
CA TRP A 308 -21.63 -12.16 5.58
C TRP A 308 -21.74 -10.75 6.14
N ARG A 309 -22.77 -10.51 6.94
CA ARG A 309 -23.07 -9.19 7.52
C ARG A 309 -23.57 -9.34 8.95
N THR A 310 -23.20 -8.38 9.81
CA THR A 310 -23.73 -8.29 11.18
C THR A 310 -23.70 -6.86 11.72
N LYS A 311 -24.52 -6.59 12.75
CA LYS A 311 -24.46 -5.38 13.57
C LYS A 311 -24.01 -5.67 15.00
N ASP A 312 -23.72 -6.94 15.30
CA ASP A 312 -23.22 -7.37 16.61
C ASP A 312 -22.32 -8.58 16.44
N GLY A 313 -21.01 -8.38 16.53
CA GLY A 313 -20.02 -9.43 16.32
C GLY A 313 -18.72 -8.91 15.74
N TYR A 314 -17.98 -9.81 15.11
CA TYR A 314 -16.68 -9.51 14.49
C TYR A 314 -16.39 -10.41 13.31
N TYR A 315 -15.46 -9.96 12.47
CA TYR A 315 -14.75 -10.78 11.48
C TYR A 315 -13.25 -10.57 11.67
N VAL A 316 -12.49 -11.63 11.49
CA VAL A 316 -11.04 -11.64 11.50
C VAL A 316 -10.53 -12.41 10.28
N SER A 317 -9.40 -12.03 9.74
CA SER A 317 -8.77 -12.78 8.67
C SER A 317 -7.24 -12.78 8.78
N SER A 318 -6.67 -13.88 8.35
CA SER A 318 -5.24 -14.16 8.28
C SER A 318 -4.89 -14.86 6.97
N ASN A 319 -5.47 -14.37 5.88
CA ASN A 319 -5.12 -14.76 4.52
C ASN A 319 -5.65 -16.12 4.06
N PHE A 320 -6.84 -16.52 4.43
CA PHE A 320 -7.48 -17.67 3.79
C PHE A 320 -9.00 -17.54 3.78
N ALA A 321 -9.61 -18.03 2.72
CA ALA A 321 -11.05 -18.07 2.57
C ALA A 321 -11.70 -18.99 3.62
N ARG A 322 -12.91 -18.66 4.05
CA ARG A 322 -13.76 -19.46 4.95
C ARG A 322 -14.79 -20.28 4.20
N ASP A 323 -15.23 -19.77 3.05
CA ASP A 323 -16.24 -20.45 2.25
C ASP A 323 -15.67 -21.73 1.64
N PRO A 324 -16.33 -22.90 1.88
CA PRO A 324 -15.84 -24.16 1.36
C PRO A 324 -15.76 -24.24 -0.17
N LYS A 325 -16.54 -23.43 -0.89
CA LYS A 325 -16.48 -23.40 -2.36
C LYS A 325 -15.28 -22.60 -2.82
N VAL A 326 -15.01 -21.42 -2.23
CA VAL A 326 -13.81 -20.64 -2.52
C VAL A 326 -12.57 -21.49 -2.26
N ILE A 327 -12.46 -22.10 -1.07
CA ILE A 327 -11.34 -22.99 -0.72
C ILE A 327 -11.17 -24.09 -1.77
N LYS A 328 -12.23 -24.80 -2.10
CA LYS A 328 -12.17 -26.01 -2.95
C LYS A 328 -11.94 -25.69 -4.43
N GLU A 329 -12.55 -24.61 -4.91
CA GLU A 329 -12.65 -24.32 -6.35
C GLU A 329 -11.64 -23.29 -6.84
N GLU A 330 -11.10 -22.47 -5.92
CA GLU A 330 -10.31 -21.30 -6.28
C GLU A 330 -8.99 -21.19 -5.49
N THR A 331 -8.68 -22.14 -4.59
CA THR A 331 -7.40 -22.15 -3.87
C THR A 331 -6.76 -23.53 -3.84
N THR A 332 -5.46 -23.57 -3.56
CA THR A 332 -4.73 -24.83 -3.21
C THR A 332 -4.39 -24.89 -1.71
N PHE A 333 -4.89 -23.93 -0.93
CA PHE A 333 -4.63 -23.83 0.51
C PHE A 333 -5.25 -25.00 1.29
N ASP A 334 -4.48 -25.58 2.20
CA ASP A 334 -4.99 -26.59 3.15
C ASP A 334 -5.41 -25.95 4.49
N PRO A 335 -6.71 -25.77 4.73
CA PRO A 335 -7.20 -25.19 6.00
C PRO A 335 -7.00 -26.13 7.19
N ASN A 336 -6.58 -27.39 6.98
CA ASN A 336 -6.32 -28.36 8.04
C ASN A 336 -4.87 -28.33 8.53
N ASP A 337 -3.93 -27.73 7.80
CA ASP A 337 -2.57 -27.54 8.28
C ASP A 337 -2.52 -26.48 9.39
N LYS A 338 -2.70 -26.92 10.63
CA LYS A 338 -2.70 -26.07 11.82
C LYS A 338 -1.34 -25.38 12.07
N SER A 339 -0.27 -25.86 11.44
CA SER A 339 1.08 -25.32 11.57
C SER A 339 1.36 -24.18 10.60
N SER A 340 0.52 -23.99 9.59
CA SER A 340 0.65 -22.89 8.62
C SER A 340 0.51 -21.52 9.29
N SER A 341 1.20 -20.51 8.76
CA SER A 341 1.12 -19.13 9.25
C SER A 341 -0.31 -18.62 9.27
N PRO A 342 -1.12 -18.73 8.20
CA PRO A 342 -2.51 -18.28 8.20
C PRO A 342 -3.34 -18.92 9.33
N ASN A 343 -3.29 -20.26 9.49
CA ASN A 343 -4.07 -20.95 10.52
C ASN A 343 -3.62 -20.60 11.95
N ALA A 344 -2.32 -20.49 12.20
CA ALA A 344 -1.79 -20.13 13.52
C ALA A 344 -2.23 -18.72 13.95
N ARG A 345 -2.18 -17.74 13.03
CA ARG A 345 -2.62 -16.37 13.26
C ARG A 345 -4.14 -16.28 13.42
N GLN A 346 -4.91 -17.06 12.67
CA GLN A 346 -6.36 -17.12 12.83
C GLN A 346 -6.76 -17.59 14.23
N VAL A 347 -6.12 -18.64 14.75
CA VAL A 347 -6.37 -19.11 16.13
C VAL A 347 -6.08 -17.99 17.14
N ARG A 348 -4.99 -17.22 16.92
CA ARG A 348 -4.65 -16.11 17.80
C ARG A 348 -5.70 -15.00 17.75
N TRP A 349 -6.20 -14.64 16.57
CA TRP A 349 -7.29 -13.68 16.43
C TRP A 349 -8.54 -14.10 17.19
N GLU A 350 -8.98 -15.34 17.02
CA GLU A 350 -10.17 -15.85 17.70
C GLU A 350 -10.01 -15.78 19.24
N GLU A 351 -8.83 -16.11 19.76
CA GLU A 351 -8.54 -15.97 21.20
C GLU A 351 -8.64 -14.52 21.67
N LEU A 352 -8.02 -13.58 20.94
CA LEU A 352 -8.05 -12.17 21.31
C LEU A 352 -9.47 -11.60 21.28
N MET A 353 -10.27 -11.93 20.27
CA MET A 353 -11.67 -11.51 20.19
C MET A 353 -12.48 -12.04 21.37
N GLN A 354 -12.33 -13.31 21.76
CA GLN A 354 -13.05 -13.89 22.88
C GLN A 354 -12.64 -13.29 24.24
N GLN A 355 -11.33 -13.10 24.46
CA GLN A 355 -10.79 -12.56 25.70
C GLN A 355 -11.14 -11.07 25.91
N SER A 356 -11.36 -10.36 24.79
CA SER A 356 -11.53 -8.90 24.79
C SER A 356 -12.97 -8.46 24.51
N LYS A 357 -13.92 -9.38 24.52
CA LYS A 357 -15.34 -9.07 24.30
C LYS A 357 -15.81 -7.90 25.18
N GLY A 358 -16.43 -6.90 24.57
CA GLY A 358 -16.94 -5.70 25.24
C GLY A 358 -15.87 -4.68 25.64
N LYS A 359 -14.63 -4.85 25.21
CA LYS A 359 -13.49 -3.98 25.58
C LYS A 359 -12.72 -3.44 24.40
N ILE A 360 -12.97 -3.95 23.17
CA ILE A 360 -12.18 -3.62 21.99
C ILE A 360 -12.35 -2.13 21.67
N ASP A 361 -11.24 -1.41 21.67
CA ASP A 361 -11.08 -0.02 21.23
C ASP A 361 -9.80 0.12 20.39
N VAL A 362 -9.51 1.31 19.89
CA VAL A 362 -8.33 1.58 19.03
C VAL A 362 -7.03 1.25 19.77
N THR A 363 -6.91 1.58 21.06
CA THR A 363 -5.70 1.28 21.84
C THR A 363 -5.48 -0.23 21.97
N MET A 364 -6.55 -0.99 22.16
CA MET A 364 -6.45 -2.45 22.19
C MET A 364 -6.14 -3.03 20.79
N ALA A 365 -6.64 -2.40 19.73
CA ALA A 365 -6.28 -2.77 18.37
C ALA A 365 -4.77 -2.62 18.11
N GLU A 366 -4.14 -1.51 18.53
CA GLU A 366 -2.69 -1.31 18.46
C GLU A 366 -1.91 -2.42 19.19
N GLN A 367 -2.43 -2.87 20.34
CA GLN A 367 -1.84 -3.99 21.10
C GLN A 367 -1.97 -5.32 20.35
N PHE A 368 -3.12 -5.59 19.74
CA PHE A 368 -3.34 -6.81 18.95
C PHE A 368 -2.42 -6.86 17.72
N LEU A 369 -2.28 -5.73 17.03
CA LEU A 369 -1.38 -5.63 15.88
C LEU A 369 0.09 -5.83 16.25
N SER A 370 0.45 -5.61 17.52
CA SER A 370 1.81 -5.77 18.06
C SER A 370 2.04 -7.16 18.70
N ASP A 371 1.08 -8.09 18.59
CA ASP A 371 1.11 -9.38 19.28
C ASP A 371 2.08 -10.36 18.62
N HIS A 372 2.95 -10.98 19.44
CA HIS A 372 3.96 -11.96 19.01
C HIS A 372 3.64 -13.41 19.42
N ALA A 373 2.43 -13.68 19.93
CA ALA A 373 2.11 -15.02 20.43
C ALA A 373 2.02 -16.02 19.27
N ASP A 374 2.97 -16.94 19.21
CA ASP A 374 2.87 -18.16 18.40
C ASP A 374 1.98 -19.19 19.13
N ARG A 375 0.81 -19.44 18.60
CA ARG A 375 -0.15 -20.36 19.22
C ARG A 375 0.18 -21.81 18.95
N PHE A 376 1.04 -22.07 17.98
CA PHE A 376 1.50 -23.42 17.64
C PHE A 376 2.77 -23.81 18.41
N ASP A 377 3.75 -22.91 18.52
CA ASP A 377 4.97 -23.11 19.31
C ASP A 377 5.01 -22.18 20.53
N LYS A 378 4.43 -22.65 21.63
CA LYS A 378 4.39 -21.90 22.90
C LYS A 378 5.74 -21.76 23.59
N SER A 379 6.77 -22.49 23.14
CA SER A 379 8.13 -22.38 23.68
C SER A 379 8.89 -21.19 23.09
N SER A 380 8.47 -20.68 21.94
CA SER A 380 9.06 -19.50 21.30
C SER A 380 8.45 -18.21 21.88
N SER A 381 9.30 -17.37 22.44
CA SER A 381 8.96 -15.97 22.80
C SER A 381 9.45 -14.98 21.76
N ALA A 382 10.19 -15.43 20.76
CA ALA A 382 10.66 -14.60 19.67
C ALA A 382 9.55 -14.37 18.64
N PRO A 383 9.41 -13.16 18.08
CA PRO A 383 8.51 -12.92 16.96
C PRO A 383 8.86 -13.82 15.78
N ASN A 384 7.86 -14.28 15.05
CA ASN A 384 8.05 -15.17 13.90
C ASN A 384 6.89 -15.04 12.90
N GLU A 385 6.87 -15.89 11.88
CA GLU A 385 5.87 -15.92 10.81
C GLU A 385 4.44 -16.32 11.25
N ARG A 386 4.25 -16.80 12.47
CA ARG A 386 2.95 -17.25 13.01
C ARG A 386 2.35 -16.25 14.00
N ALA A 387 3.01 -15.13 14.23
CA ALA A 387 2.52 -14.05 15.07
C ALA A 387 1.74 -13.02 14.25
N LEU A 388 0.86 -12.24 14.87
CA LEU A 388 0.11 -11.18 14.21
C LEU A 388 1.03 -10.03 13.76
N CYS A 389 2.00 -9.65 14.59
CA CYS A 389 3.13 -8.84 14.20
C CYS A 389 4.22 -9.78 13.66
N GLY A 390 4.09 -10.17 12.41
CA GLY A 390 4.97 -11.17 11.81
C GLY A 390 6.36 -10.67 11.50
N HIS A 391 7.32 -11.55 11.77
CA HIS A 391 8.75 -11.37 11.55
C HIS A 391 9.29 -12.60 10.85
N VAL A 392 9.17 -12.65 9.51
CA VAL A 392 9.59 -13.84 8.75
C VAL A 392 11.12 -13.90 8.66
N GLU A 393 11.78 -12.76 8.70
CA GLU A 393 13.26 -12.62 8.71
C GLU A 393 13.92 -13.29 9.91
N THR A 394 13.17 -13.60 10.95
CA THR A 394 13.68 -14.34 12.13
C THR A 394 13.35 -15.83 12.09
N SER A 395 12.58 -16.29 11.08
CA SER A 395 12.06 -17.65 11.01
C SER A 395 12.85 -18.55 10.08
N ALA A 396 13.42 -19.62 10.64
CA ALA A 396 14.05 -20.68 9.85
C ALA A 396 13.05 -21.54 9.05
N ARG A 397 11.73 -21.31 9.19
CA ARG A 397 10.69 -22.05 8.47
C ARG A 397 10.24 -21.34 7.19
N GLY A 398 10.37 -20.00 7.14
CA GLY A 398 9.74 -19.20 6.10
C GLY A 398 8.20 -19.32 6.13
N VAL A 399 7.54 -18.95 5.04
CA VAL A 399 6.09 -19.13 4.84
C VAL A 399 5.88 -19.91 3.54
N LYS A 400 5.73 -21.23 3.67
CA LYS A 400 5.64 -22.14 2.52
C LYS A 400 4.44 -21.84 1.63
N GLU A 401 3.33 -21.44 2.23
CA GLU A 401 2.09 -21.08 1.56
C GLU A 401 2.27 -19.91 0.57
N TRP A 402 3.29 -19.08 0.80
CA TRP A 402 3.61 -17.90 -0.01
C TRP A 402 4.89 -18.04 -0.82
N ALA A 403 5.48 -19.24 -0.82
CA ALA A 403 6.80 -19.49 -1.38
C ALA A 403 7.92 -18.61 -0.78
N TRP A 404 7.73 -18.08 0.42
CA TRP A 404 8.76 -17.35 1.13
C TRP A 404 9.73 -18.32 1.81
N ASP A 405 10.96 -18.29 1.36
CA ASP A 405 12.03 -19.14 1.88
C ASP A 405 12.39 -18.79 3.35
N PRO A 406 13.09 -19.68 4.08
CA PRO A 406 13.58 -19.38 5.42
C PRO A 406 14.27 -18.03 5.52
N TYR A 407 13.97 -17.29 6.60
CA TYR A 407 14.51 -15.93 6.86
C TYR A 407 14.17 -14.89 5.77
N ASN A 408 13.10 -15.07 5.01
CA ASN A 408 12.69 -14.06 4.03
C ASN A 408 12.56 -12.68 4.68
N PRO A 409 13.23 -11.62 4.14
CA PRO A 409 13.11 -10.26 4.68
C PRO A 409 11.72 -9.68 4.37
N GLY A 410 10.76 -10.05 5.18
CA GLY A 410 9.34 -9.72 5.06
C GLY A 410 8.57 -10.00 6.34
N GLY A 411 7.35 -9.49 6.39
CA GLY A 411 6.47 -9.59 7.55
C GLY A 411 5.62 -8.34 7.70
N ALA A 412 5.20 -8.02 8.92
CA ALA A 412 4.42 -6.83 9.20
C ALA A 412 5.26 -5.55 9.05
N VAL A 413 4.93 -4.72 8.09
CA VAL A 413 5.69 -3.49 7.74
C VAL A 413 5.02 -2.22 8.25
N GLN A 414 3.77 -2.30 8.68
CA GLN A 414 3.01 -1.21 9.28
C GLN A 414 1.73 -1.73 9.94
N GLY A 415 1.19 -0.95 10.89
CA GLY A 415 -0.10 -1.21 11.51
C GLY A 415 -1.01 0.01 11.46
N LYS A 416 -2.33 -0.21 11.31
CA LYS A 416 -3.34 0.84 11.24
C LYS A 416 -4.61 0.45 11.98
N ALA A 417 -5.27 1.45 12.59
CA ALA A 417 -6.56 1.23 13.25
C ALA A 417 -7.43 2.49 13.22
N MET A 418 -8.74 2.30 13.21
CA MET A 418 -9.71 3.37 13.42
C MET A 418 -10.98 2.83 14.06
N ASP A 419 -11.73 3.73 14.68
CA ASP A 419 -13.12 3.49 15.11
C ASP A 419 -14.11 4.38 14.34
N SER A 420 -15.41 4.18 14.60
CA SER A 420 -16.46 4.99 13.98
C SER A 420 -16.35 6.49 14.30
N ALA A 421 -15.82 6.87 15.47
CA ALA A 421 -15.64 8.26 15.83
C ALA A 421 -14.47 8.89 15.07
N MET A 422 -13.42 8.15 14.85
CA MET A 422 -12.30 8.55 13.97
C MET A 422 -12.76 8.64 12.52
N ALA A 423 -13.49 7.64 12.02
CA ALA A 423 -14.06 7.65 10.67
C ALA A 423 -15.01 8.84 10.44
N ALA A 424 -15.76 9.27 11.47
CA ALA A 424 -16.60 10.48 11.38
C ALA A 424 -15.80 11.76 11.12
N ARG A 425 -14.55 11.80 11.53
CA ARG A 425 -13.62 12.91 11.32
C ARG A 425 -12.65 12.64 10.17
N MET A 426 -12.88 11.55 9.41
CA MET A 426 -11.95 11.05 8.40
C MET A 426 -10.52 10.99 8.97
N SER A 427 -10.30 10.15 9.97
CA SER A 427 -9.01 9.99 10.64
C SER A 427 -8.76 8.52 10.98
N PHE A 428 -7.49 8.16 11.07
CA PHE A 428 -7.03 6.87 11.59
C PHE A 428 -5.69 7.04 12.31
N VAL A 429 -5.32 6.05 13.12
CA VAL A 429 -3.98 5.95 13.71
C VAL A 429 -3.16 4.93 12.93
N ALA A 430 -1.88 5.24 12.69
CA ALA A 430 -0.96 4.38 11.95
C ALA A 430 0.44 4.39 12.57
N ARG A 431 1.16 3.30 12.39
CA ARG A 431 2.57 3.14 12.74
C ARG A 431 3.34 2.63 11.52
N ALA A 432 4.38 3.36 11.11
CA ALA A 432 5.34 2.90 10.10
C ALA A 432 6.33 1.93 10.74
N GLY A 433 6.81 0.95 9.98
CA GLY A 433 7.63 -0.13 10.49
C GLY A 433 6.84 -1.15 11.32
N HIS A 434 7.51 -2.07 11.95
CA HIS A 434 6.83 -3.12 12.72
C HIS A 434 5.88 -2.53 13.78
N PRO A 435 4.63 -3.00 13.82
CA PRO A 435 3.65 -2.55 14.82
C PRO A 435 4.13 -2.68 16.27
N CYS A 436 4.98 -3.65 16.57
CA CYS A 436 5.59 -3.84 17.89
C CYS A 436 6.64 -2.79 18.26
N GLY A 437 7.16 -2.04 17.29
CA GLY A 437 8.19 -1.02 17.51
C GLY A 437 9.64 -1.50 17.37
N GLN A 438 9.85 -2.73 16.89
CA GLN A 438 11.21 -3.20 16.57
C GLN A 438 11.65 -2.63 15.21
N ASP A 439 12.97 -2.33 15.12
CA ASP A 439 13.59 -1.93 13.86
C ASP A 439 14.11 -3.16 13.11
N PHE A 440 14.03 -3.14 11.78
CA PHE A 440 14.79 -4.02 10.92
C PHE A 440 16.04 -3.30 10.42
N LEU A 441 17.21 -3.99 10.49
CA LEU A 441 18.52 -3.44 10.10
C LEU A 441 19.07 -4.22 8.91
N ALA A 442 19.00 -3.64 7.72
CA ALA A 442 19.28 -4.29 6.45
C ALA A 442 20.72 -4.82 6.32
N GLU A 443 21.73 -4.02 6.69
CA GLU A 443 23.14 -4.43 6.60
C GLU A 443 23.40 -5.64 7.50
N HIS A 444 22.99 -5.57 8.76
CA HIS A 444 23.14 -6.67 9.71
C HIS A 444 22.43 -7.94 9.25
N PHE A 445 21.22 -7.81 8.72
CA PHE A 445 20.46 -8.93 8.16
C PHE A 445 21.19 -9.59 6.99
N LEU A 446 21.67 -8.80 6.01
CA LEU A 446 22.35 -9.31 4.82
C LEU A 446 23.72 -9.95 5.11
N GLU A 447 24.39 -9.57 6.22
CA GLU A 447 25.59 -10.26 6.69
C GLU A 447 25.29 -11.67 7.20
N GLN A 448 24.12 -11.89 7.81
CA GLN A 448 23.69 -13.18 8.34
C GLN A 448 23.02 -14.05 7.27
N HIS A 449 22.38 -13.43 6.27
CA HIS A 449 21.58 -14.06 5.23
C HIS A 449 22.05 -13.63 3.82
N PRO A 450 23.24 -14.07 3.39
CA PRO A 450 23.82 -13.68 2.09
C PRO A 450 23.01 -14.16 0.88
N GLU A 451 22.10 -15.14 1.06
CA GLU A 451 21.15 -15.60 0.04
C GLU A 451 20.22 -14.49 -0.46
N TYR A 452 19.98 -13.46 0.37
CA TYR A 452 19.19 -12.27 0.04
C TYR A 452 20.03 -11.08 -0.45
N SER A 453 21.34 -11.26 -0.68
CA SER A 453 22.24 -10.18 -1.11
C SER A 453 21.86 -9.50 -2.43
N TRP A 454 21.01 -10.14 -3.24
CA TRP A 454 20.44 -9.54 -4.45
C TRP A 454 19.59 -8.29 -4.13
N GLN A 455 19.03 -8.17 -2.91
CA GLN A 455 18.28 -6.99 -2.46
C GLN A 455 19.17 -5.83 -2.01
N LYS A 456 20.47 -6.07 -1.76
CA LYS A 456 21.41 -5.09 -1.21
C LYS A 456 21.40 -3.71 -1.87
N PRO A 457 21.19 -3.57 -3.20
CA PRO A 457 21.15 -2.25 -3.81
C PRO A 457 20.02 -1.35 -3.33
N LEU A 458 18.90 -1.92 -2.86
CA LEU A 458 17.67 -1.18 -2.58
C LEU A 458 17.02 -1.52 -1.21
N LEU A 459 17.41 -2.61 -0.57
CA LEU A 459 16.95 -2.95 0.78
C LEU A 459 17.58 -1.98 1.80
N ARG A 460 16.76 -1.34 2.62
CA ARG A 460 17.16 -0.37 3.63
C ARG A 460 16.66 -0.77 5.02
N ASP A 461 17.17 -0.09 6.05
CA ASP A 461 16.62 -0.20 7.38
C ASP A 461 15.15 0.23 7.39
N MET A 462 14.31 -0.57 8.02
CA MET A 462 12.93 -0.18 8.31
C MET A 462 12.82 0.22 9.79
N LYS A 463 12.69 1.52 10.03
CA LYS A 463 12.59 2.08 11.37
C LYS A 463 11.14 2.14 11.82
N ALA A 464 10.85 1.62 13.01
CA ALA A 464 9.54 1.72 13.59
C ALA A 464 9.27 3.13 14.15
N GLY A 465 8.29 3.82 13.56
CA GLY A 465 7.82 5.12 14.04
C GLY A 465 6.91 5.01 15.28
N PRO A 466 6.45 6.14 15.84
CA PRO A 466 5.40 6.14 16.84
C PRO A 466 4.02 5.90 16.21
N TRP A 467 3.06 5.38 16.97
CA TRP A 467 1.66 5.44 16.60
C TRP A 467 1.23 6.91 16.43
N THR A 468 0.77 7.27 15.25
CA THR A 468 0.51 8.65 14.84
C THR A 468 -0.89 8.75 14.24
N THR A 469 -1.69 9.69 14.74
CA THR A 469 -3.03 9.95 14.19
C THR A 469 -2.92 10.89 12.99
N PHE A 470 -3.60 10.53 11.90
CA PHE A 470 -3.77 11.35 10.70
C PHE A 470 -5.26 11.66 10.49
N ALA A 471 -5.55 12.85 9.99
CA ALA A 471 -6.91 13.26 9.63
C ALA A 471 -6.93 14.01 8.31
N ALA A 472 -8.04 13.94 7.61
CA ALA A 472 -8.22 14.64 6.35
C ALA A 472 -8.16 16.16 6.54
N GLY A 473 -7.44 16.86 5.66
CA GLY A 473 -7.30 18.32 5.70
C GLY A 473 -6.27 18.85 6.71
N GLU A 474 -5.48 17.97 7.32
CA GLU A 474 -4.37 18.42 8.17
C GLU A 474 -3.33 19.20 7.37
N LYS A 475 -2.73 20.19 8.03
CA LYS A 475 -1.60 20.96 7.49
C LYS A 475 -0.41 20.83 8.43
N GLU A 476 0.76 21.02 7.90
CA GLU A 476 1.97 21.13 8.71
C GLU A 476 1.79 22.23 9.77
N LYS A 477 2.09 21.92 11.03
CA LYS A 477 1.96 22.86 12.17
C LYS A 477 3.20 23.70 12.31
#